data_e6c3f7d5e6b84fc62ab96b9033ec5eb9
#
_entry.id   e6c3f7d5e6b84fc62ab96b9033ec5eb9
#
_cell.length_a   1.000
_cell.length_b   1.000
_cell.length_c   1.000
_cell.angle_alpha   90.00
_cell.angle_beta   90.00
_cell.angle_gamma   90.00
#
_symmetry.space_group_name_H-M   'P 1'
#
loop_
_entity.id
_entity.type
_entity.pdbx_description
1 polymer ?
#
loop_
_entity_poly.entity_id
_entity_poly.type
_entity_poly.pdbx_seq_one_letter_code
_entity_poly.pdbx_strand_id
1 'polypeptide(L)'
;MKKLISVILFFSFTVFSQTAENEDVNDKNIEEVVVKGNVLYSDQVNALKTPVPILDVPQTVSIVTDVDIRKQGFREIGDIIRYTPGVNTSQGEGHRDSVVFRGVRSTADFFQDGVRDDVQYYRSLYNVEQVEILRGPNALLFGRGGTGGIINRVTKKAVVGETFTAHDVGIDSFGAADIALDTNFQLENGAALRINLHSDSLANHRDHYDGNRVGFNPTMTLKVSPETTVFLSYEYADHERFIDRGIPTINGSPDESLSDIVFGNSSANVQTLEATIMRAQVEHTLSDTSKANFSFTSSSFDKLYQNIYASGYDGTLVTMDGYYDPTERDNTIMSANLVNELSLGGVVHTLLIGAEFIQTDNENLRYDANWSTTNDDNEIFNITRPMDFTVNSGGVATALDYVTKLNRQTASDISVTSIFIQDQIDLSDNWKLMVGGRLDDFDITVDDIKNDTSESRNDNTFSPRAGVIYKPQENVSLYLSYSESFLPRSGEQLSLIHIWRCRRAI
;
A
#
# COMPACT_ATOMS: atom_id res chain seq x y z
N MET A 1 -9.70 -11.40 33.58
CA MET A 1 -9.40 -10.27 34.47
C MET A 1 -7.91 -9.95 34.37
N LYS A 2 -7.51 -9.17 33.39
CA LYS A 2 -6.18 -8.56 33.34
C LYS A 2 -6.36 -7.06 33.51
N LYS A 3 -5.76 -6.54 34.58
CA LYS A 3 -5.85 -5.12 34.95
C LYS A 3 -4.94 -4.31 34.02
N LEU A 4 -5.54 -3.45 33.22
CA LEU A 4 -4.85 -2.40 32.49
C LEU A 4 -4.43 -1.34 33.49
N ILE A 5 -3.13 -1.11 33.64
CA ILE A 5 -2.60 0.01 34.42
C ILE A 5 -2.39 1.16 33.44
N SER A 6 -3.36 2.10 33.45
CA SER A 6 -3.19 3.40 32.77
C SER A 6 -2.21 4.25 33.57
N VAL A 7 -1.03 4.46 33.02
CA VAL A 7 -0.08 5.47 33.53
C VAL A 7 -0.39 6.77 32.82
N ILE A 8 -1.13 7.64 33.50
CA ILE A 8 -1.35 9.03 33.08
C ILE A 8 -0.13 9.83 33.55
N LEU A 9 0.76 10.17 32.62
CA LEU A 9 1.84 11.13 32.86
C LEU A 9 1.29 12.55 32.67
N PHE A 10 1.08 13.26 33.75
CA PHE A 10 0.85 14.70 33.73
C PHE A 10 2.16 15.43 33.45
N PHE A 11 2.30 15.97 32.25
CA PHE A 11 3.32 16.99 31.96
C PHE A 11 2.72 18.38 32.21
N SER A 12 3.27 19.07 33.21
CA SER A 12 2.96 20.49 33.46
C SER A 12 3.71 21.33 32.43
N PHE A 13 2.99 21.91 31.48
CA PHE A 13 3.54 22.91 30.56
C PHE A 13 3.52 24.28 31.22
N THR A 14 4.69 24.86 31.45
CA THR A 14 4.85 26.28 31.73
C THR A 14 4.85 27.02 30.38
N VAL A 15 3.78 27.73 30.11
CA VAL A 15 3.68 28.63 28.93
C VAL A 15 4.52 29.85 29.19
N PHE A 16 5.62 30.02 28.48
CA PHE A 16 6.32 31.31 28.37
C PHE A 16 5.62 32.13 27.28
N SER A 17 4.87 33.15 27.71
CA SER A 17 4.36 34.20 26.83
C SER A 17 5.50 35.13 26.48
N GLN A 18 6.00 35.12 25.25
CA GLN A 18 6.77 36.24 24.67
C GLN A 18 5.81 37.19 23.98
N THR A 19 5.77 38.42 24.47
CA THR A 19 5.14 39.56 23.81
C THR A 19 5.93 39.90 22.56
N ALA A 20 5.28 39.71 21.40
CA ALA A 20 5.84 40.21 20.13
C ALA A 20 5.60 41.72 20.02
N GLU A 21 6.64 42.50 19.91
CA GLU A 21 6.59 43.89 19.45
C GLU A 21 6.23 43.90 17.96
N ASN A 22 5.25 44.74 17.60
CA ASN A 22 4.85 44.97 16.22
C ASN A 22 5.97 45.78 15.50
N GLU A 23 6.69 45.15 14.61
CA GLU A 23 7.42 45.83 13.55
C GLU A 23 6.59 45.86 12.26
N ASP A 24 6.54 47.06 11.67
CA ASP A 24 5.88 47.37 10.40
C ASP A 24 6.36 46.44 9.27
N VAL A 25 5.47 45.60 8.76
CA VAL A 25 5.73 44.76 7.60
C VAL A 25 5.69 45.63 6.33
N ASN A 26 6.84 46.05 5.90
CA ASN A 26 7.06 46.62 4.59
C ASN A 26 7.08 45.47 3.57
N ASP A 27 6.17 45.58 2.60
CA ASP A 27 5.94 44.64 1.50
C ASP A 27 7.25 44.46 0.68
N LYS A 28 8.06 43.46 1.04
CA LYS A 28 9.19 42.96 0.27
C LYS A 28 8.90 41.56 -0.20
N ASN A 29 8.95 41.39 -1.50
CA ASN A 29 8.95 40.13 -2.22
C ASN A 29 9.42 38.97 -1.33
N ILE A 30 8.51 38.06 -1.00
CA ILE A 30 8.86 36.79 -0.43
C ILE A 30 9.57 36.04 -1.57
N GLU A 31 10.91 36.12 -1.57
CA GLU A 31 11.70 35.17 -2.34
C GLU A 31 11.31 33.79 -1.82
N GLU A 32 10.70 32.98 -2.68
CA GLU A 32 10.44 31.59 -2.43
C GLU A 32 11.80 30.91 -2.19
N VAL A 33 12.17 30.73 -0.93
CA VAL A 33 13.37 29.99 -0.57
C VAL A 33 13.09 28.54 -0.88
N VAL A 34 13.38 28.13 -2.11
CA VAL A 34 13.44 26.73 -2.47
C VAL A 34 14.60 26.13 -1.70
N VAL A 35 14.32 25.55 -0.55
CA VAL A 35 15.28 24.75 0.21
C VAL A 35 15.60 23.52 -0.63
N LYS A 36 16.71 23.59 -1.37
CA LYS A 36 17.29 22.43 -2.08
C LYS A 36 17.99 21.52 -1.06
N GLY A 37 17.21 20.91 -0.18
CA GLY A 37 17.62 19.69 0.48
C GLY A 37 17.28 18.51 -0.44
N ASN A 38 17.80 17.31 -0.18
CA ASN A 38 17.40 16.06 -0.85
C ASN A 38 15.95 15.65 -0.53
N VAL A 39 15.08 16.62 -0.43
CA VAL A 39 13.65 16.46 -0.25
C VAL A 39 13.08 16.17 -1.63
N LEU A 40 12.21 15.21 -1.70
CA LEU A 40 11.39 14.93 -2.86
C LEU A 40 10.68 16.23 -3.25
N TYR A 41 10.94 16.70 -4.45
CA TYR A 41 10.18 17.83 -4.96
C TYR A 41 8.75 17.36 -5.21
N SER A 42 7.76 18.15 -4.86
CA SER A 42 6.34 17.85 -5.12
C SER A 42 6.00 17.67 -6.60
N ASP A 43 6.90 18.04 -7.49
CA ASP A 43 6.80 17.88 -8.94
C ASP A 43 7.57 16.67 -9.49
N GLN A 44 8.26 15.90 -8.63
CA GLN A 44 8.98 14.69 -9.02
C GLN A 44 8.27 13.43 -8.56
N VAL A 45 8.28 12.41 -9.43
CA VAL A 45 7.71 11.09 -9.16
C VAL A 45 8.82 10.13 -8.76
N ASN A 46 8.89 9.79 -7.48
CA ASN A 46 9.91 8.91 -6.92
C ASN A 46 9.87 7.50 -7.55
N ALA A 47 8.67 7.00 -7.78
CA ALA A 47 8.44 5.69 -8.39
C ALA A 47 9.09 5.51 -9.77
N LEU A 48 9.40 6.58 -10.49
CA LEU A 48 9.98 6.50 -11.83
C LEU A 48 11.48 6.20 -11.85
N LYS A 49 12.15 6.27 -10.70
CA LYS A 49 13.59 6.02 -10.55
C LYS A 49 14.48 6.96 -11.37
N THR A 50 13.93 7.97 -12.02
CA THR A 50 14.62 9.01 -12.78
C THR A 50 14.22 10.39 -12.29
N PRO A 51 15.14 11.36 -12.24
CA PRO A 51 14.86 12.71 -11.75
C PRO A 51 14.18 13.58 -12.83
N VAL A 52 13.03 13.12 -13.34
CA VAL A 52 12.29 13.86 -14.38
C VAL A 52 11.09 14.57 -13.78
N PRO A 53 10.81 15.82 -14.20
CA PRO A 53 9.62 16.54 -13.78
C PRO A 53 8.34 15.82 -14.22
N ILE A 54 7.24 15.97 -13.47
CA ILE A 54 5.96 15.32 -13.77
C ILE A 54 5.45 15.64 -15.19
N LEU A 55 5.74 16.83 -15.72
CA LEU A 55 5.37 17.25 -17.07
C LEU A 55 6.14 16.50 -18.18
N ASP A 56 7.22 15.83 -17.82
CA ASP A 56 8.06 15.05 -18.73
C ASP A 56 7.82 13.54 -18.59
N VAL A 57 6.70 13.17 -17.97
CA VAL A 57 6.27 11.78 -17.78
C VAL A 57 5.11 11.46 -18.74
N PRO A 58 5.26 10.54 -19.71
CA PRO A 58 4.17 10.19 -20.63
C PRO A 58 3.17 9.21 -19.98
N GLN A 59 2.67 9.58 -18.80
CA GLN A 59 1.72 8.80 -18.02
C GLN A 59 0.88 9.73 -17.14
N THR A 60 -0.35 9.34 -16.86
CA THR A 60 -1.21 10.10 -15.95
C THR A 60 -0.79 9.82 -14.50
N VAL A 61 -0.31 10.84 -13.82
CA VAL A 61 0.16 10.79 -12.43
C VAL A 61 -0.64 11.75 -11.57
N SER A 62 -0.89 11.38 -10.32
CA SER A 62 -1.34 12.28 -9.26
C SER A 62 -0.41 12.11 -8.07
N ILE A 63 -0.06 13.21 -7.43
CA ILE A 63 0.74 13.24 -6.20
C ILE A 63 -0.12 13.89 -5.12
N VAL A 64 -0.19 13.26 -3.96
CA VAL A 64 -0.85 13.78 -2.76
C VAL A 64 0.21 13.85 -1.67
N THR A 65 0.53 15.05 -1.25
CA THR A 65 1.61 15.33 -0.28
C THR A 65 1.13 15.08 1.16
N ASP A 66 2.08 14.96 2.11
CA ASP A 66 1.79 14.88 3.55
C ASP A 66 1.00 16.12 4.04
N VAL A 67 1.24 17.29 3.45
CA VAL A 67 0.50 18.52 3.72
C VAL A 67 -0.97 18.38 3.30
N ASP A 68 -1.23 17.80 2.12
CA ASP A 68 -2.58 17.53 1.65
C ASP A 68 -3.27 16.46 2.51
N ILE A 69 -2.55 15.39 2.87
CA ILE A 69 -3.03 14.31 3.74
C ILE A 69 -3.51 14.90 5.07
N ARG A 70 -2.69 15.73 5.72
CA ARG A 70 -3.04 16.37 7.00
C ARG A 70 -4.18 17.37 6.87
N LYS A 71 -4.14 18.24 5.87
CA LYS A 71 -5.19 19.26 5.65
C LYS A 71 -6.56 18.66 5.38
N GLN A 72 -6.62 17.50 4.71
CA GLN A 72 -7.85 16.81 4.38
C GLN A 72 -8.27 15.79 5.44
N GLY A 73 -7.41 15.51 6.42
CA GLY A 73 -7.66 14.50 7.44
C GLY A 73 -7.71 13.07 6.89
N PHE A 74 -6.95 12.79 5.83
CA PHE A 74 -6.87 11.44 5.25
C PHE A 74 -6.12 10.49 6.19
N ARG A 75 -6.71 9.32 6.44
CA ARG A 75 -6.15 8.30 7.35
C ARG A 75 -5.80 6.99 6.65
N GLU A 76 -6.40 6.75 5.48
CA GLU A 76 -6.24 5.53 4.69
C GLU A 76 -6.13 5.85 3.20
N ILE A 77 -5.61 4.91 2.42
CA ILE A 77 -5.51 5.05 0.95
C ILE A 77 -6.88 5.32 0.32
N GLY A 78 -7.94 4.71 0.86
CA GLY A 78 -9.31 4.92 0.39
C GLY A 78 -9.76 6.38 0.41
N ASP A 79 -9.31 7.18 1.37
CA ASP A 79 -9.63 8.60 1.48
C ASP A 79 -9.00 9.41 0.34
N ILE A 80 -7.73 9.13 0.03
CA ILE A 80 -7.01 9.76 -1.08
C ILE A 80 -7.65 9.42 -2.43
N ILE A 81 -8.03 8.16 -2.63
CA ILE A 81 -8.58 7.64 -3.87
C ILE A 81 -9.89 8.35 -4.25
N ARG A 82 -10.75 8.68 -3.27
CA ARG A 82 -12.02 9.38 -3.51
C ARG A 82 -11.86 10.67 -4.32
N TYR A 83 -10.72 11.32 -4.21
CA TYR A 83 -10.41 12.59 -4.90
C TYR A 83 -9.51 12.40 -6.13
N THR A 84 -9.21 11.15 -6.50
CA THR A 84 -8.31 10.85 -7.63
C THR A 84 -9.10 10.49 -8.89
N PRO A 85 -9.08 11.30 -9.95
CA PRO A 85 -9.82 11.02 -11.18
C PRO A 85 -9.41 9.68 -11.83
N GLY A 86 -10.40 8.86 -12.22
CA GLY A 86 -10.18 7.57 -12.90
C GLY A 86 -9.74 6.44 -11.95
N VAL A 87 -9.80 6.66 -10.65
CA VAL A 87 -9.57 5.64 -9.63
C VAL A 87 -10.78 5.60 -8.71
N ASN A 88 -11.17 4.42 -8.30
CA ASN A 88 -12.22 4.21 -7.31
C ASN A 88 -11.75 3.20 -6.26
N THR A 89 -12.38 3.20 -5.12
CA THR A 89 -12.12 2.23 -4.06
C THR A 89 -13.25 1.21 -3.99
N SER A 90 -12.92 -0.01 -3.61
CA SER A 90 -13.88 -0.98 -3.12
C SER A 90 -13.54 -1.31 -1.67
N GLN A 91 -14.50 -1.90 -0.97
CA GLN A 91 -14.33 -2.15 0.47
C GLN A 91 -13.23 -3.19 0.80
N GLY A 92 -12.77 -3.98 -0.20
CA GLY A 92 -11.73 -4.98 0.01
C GLY A 92 -12.11 -6.04 1.04
N GLU A 93 -13.39 -6.42 1.08
CA GLU A 93 -13.97 -7.35 2.07
C GLU A 93 -13.84 -6.87 3.52
N GLY A 94 -13.64 -5.55 3.74
CA GLY A 94 -13.53 -4.95 5.06
C GLY A 94 -12.18 -5.11 5.76
N HIS A 95 -11.15 -5.62 5.06
CA HIS A 95 -9.85 -5.87 5.71
C HIS A 95 -8.62 -5.40 4.93
N ARG A 96 -8.79 -4.82 3.73
CA ARG A 96 -7.65 -4.41 2.88
C ARG A 96 -7.99 -3.24 1.97
N ASP A 97 -6.96 -2.51 1.60
CA ASP A 97 -7.06 -1.59 0.48
C ASP A 97 -7.40 -2.35 -0.80
N SER A 98 -8.33 -1.82 -1.56
CA SER A 98 -8.75 -2.38 -2.84
C SER A 98 -9.08 -1.24 -3.79
N VAL A 99 -8.33 -1.14 -4.86
CA VAL A 99 -8.44 -0.05 -5.84
C VAL A 99 -9.00 -0.54 -7.16
N VAL A 100 -9.73 0.34 -7.85
CA VAL A 100 -10.26 0.08 -9.18
C VAL A 100 -9.76 1.19 -10.11
N PHE A 101 -8.76 0.89 -10.91
CA PHE A 101 -8.22 1.78 -11.91
C PHE A 101 -8.96 1.62 -13.23
N ARG A 102 -9.76 2.64 -13.65
CA ARG A 102 -10.49 2.62 -14.93
C ARG A 102 -11.23 1.29 -15.18
N GLY A 103 -11.83 0.71 -14.14
CA GLY A 103 -12.58 -0.55 -14.21
C GLY A 103 -11.76 -1.82 -13.88
N VAL A 104 -10.45 -1.73 -13.76
CA VAL A 104 -9.58 -2.85 -13.38
C VAL A 104 -9.37 -2.84 -11.86
N ARG A 105 -9.88 -3.87 -11.17
CA ARG A 105 -9.69 -4.03 -9.71
C ARG A 105 -8.33 -4.63 -9.42
N SER A 106 -7.67 -4.10 -8.37
CA SER A 106 -6.45 -4.65 -7.82
C SER A 106 -6.41 -4.55 -6.29
N THR A 107 -5.81 -5.54 -5.65
CA THR A 107 -5.51 -5.58 -4.22
C THR A 107 -4.01 -5.74 -3.95
N ALA A 108 -3.19 -5.80 -5.00
CA ALA A 108 -1.78 -6.14 -4.95
C ALA A 108 -0.86 -5.12 -5.67
N ASP A 109 -1.43 -4.04 -6.22
CA ASP A 109 -0.66 -3.04 -6.97
C ASP A 109 -0.26 -1.84 -6.09
N PHE A 110 0.23 -2.16 -4.90
CA PHE A 110 0.76 -1.21 -3.94
C PHE A 110 2.28 -1.33 -3.86
N PHE A 111 2.92 -0.18 -3.67
CA PHE A 111 4.36 -0.04 -3.56
C PHE A 111 4.71 0.91 -2.41
N GLN A 112 5.90 0.74 -1.87
CA GLN A 112 6.46 1.63 -0.87
C GLN A 112 7.91 1.93 -1.25
N ASP A 113 8.25 3.21 -1.46
CA ASP A 113 9.54 3.66 -1.97
C ASP A 113 9.97 2.96 -3.27
N GLY A 114 9.00 2.68 -4.16
CA GLY A 114 9.21 1.96 -5.41
C GLY A 114 9.40 0.44 -5.28
N VAL A 115 9.32 -0.11 -4.07
CA VAL A 115 9.40 -1.55 -3.78
C VAL A 115 8.00 -2.11 -3.58
N ARG A 116 7.75 -3.32 -4.09
CA ARG A 116 6.44 -3.98 -4.03
C ARG A 116 6.01 -4.24 -2.59
N ASP A 117 4.74 -3.87 -2.30
CA ASP A 117 4.02 -4.12 -1.06
C ASP A 117 2.64 -4.71 -1.42
N ASP A 118 2.59 -6.01 -1.74
CA ASP A 118 1.40 -6.70 -2.23
C ASP A 118 0.67 -7.55 -1.17
N VAL A 119 1.03 -7.41 0.10
CA VAL A 119 0.27 -7.98 1.22
C VAL A 119 -1.06 -7.23 1.36
N GLN A 120 -2.11 -7.97 1.70
CA GLN A 120 -3.47 -7.43 1.77
C GLN A 120 -3.79 -6.92 3.17
N TYR A 121 -3.71 -5.61 3.38
CA TYR A 121 -4.07 -4.91 4.62
C TYR A 121 -4.44 -3.45 4.33
N TYR A 122 -4.96 -2.73 5.32
CA TYR A 122 -5.14 -1.27 5.25
C TYR A 122 -3.87 -0.55 5.66
N ARG A 123 -3.35 0.27 4.77
CA ARG A 123 -2.07 0.98 4.92
C ARG A 123 -2.25 2.31 5.62
N SER A 124 -1.56 2.48 6.75
CA SER A 124 -1.51 3.76 7.45
C SER A 124 -0.69 4.81 6.68
N LEU A 125 -0.98 6.09 6.94
CA LEU A 125 -0.36 7.22 6.25
C LEU A 125 0.56 8.07 7.16
N TYR A 126 0.77 7.69 8.43
CA TYR A 126 1.50 8.49 9.42
C TYR A 126 2.97 8.75 9.07
N ASN A 127 3.61 7.80 8.39
CA ASN A 127 5.02 7.85 7.99
C ASN A 127 5.22 8.17 6.50
N VAL A 128 4.18 8.70 5.83
CA VAL A 128 4.19 8.96 4.40
C VAL A 128 4.48 10.43 4.12
N GLU A 129 5.44 10.71 3.23
CA GLU A 129 5.77 12.03 2.72
C GLU A 129 4.86 12.42 1.54
N GLN A 130 4.60 11.44 0.65
CA GLN A 130 3.65 11.60 -0.45
C GLN A 130 3.11 10.25 -0.92
N VAL A 131 1.93 10.29 -1.54
CA VAL A 131 1.34 9.17 -2.25
C VAL A 131 1.29 9.50 -3.74
N GLU A 132 1.89 8.63 -4.53
CA GLU A 132 1.95 8.73 -5.99
C GLU A 132 0.99 7.73 -6.61
N ILE A 133 0.10 8.18 -7.48
CA ILE A 133 -0.92 7.37 -8.13
C ILE A 133 -0.67 7.42 -9.63
N LEU A 134 -0.11 6.34 -10.16
CA LEU A 134 0.20 6.21 -11.58
C LEU A 134 -0.88 5.35 -12.24
N ARG A 135 -1.52 5.89 -13.27
CA ARG A 135 -2.64 5.23 -13.98
C ARG A 135 -2.19 4.68 -15.33
N GLY A 136 -2.61 3.46 -15.62
CA GLY A 136 -2.21 2.69 -16.80
C GLY A 136 -1.07 1.72 -16.52
N PRO A 137 -0.83 0.76 -17.43
CA PRO A 137 0.18 -0.28 -17.26
C PRO A 137 1.59 0.31 -17.22
N ASN A 138 2.46 -0.24 -16.36
CA ASN A 138 3.85 0.17 -16.23
C ASN A 138 4.75 -0.97 -15.69
N ALA A 139 4.74 -2.11 -16.37
CA ALA A 139 5.57 -3.24 -15.95
C ALA A 139 7.07 -2.97 -16.09
N LEU A 140 7.50 -2.04 -16.95
CA LEU A 140 8.94 -1.71 -17.09
C LEU A 140 9.55 -1.32 -15.74
N LEU A 141 8.87 -0.51 -14.93
CA LEU A 141 9.41 -0.03 -13.65
C LEU A 141 8.98 -0.90 -12.47
N PHE A 142 7.80 -1.53 -12.54
CA PHE A 142 7.16 -2.19 -11.39
C PHE A 142 7.05 -3.71 -11.53
N GLY A 143 7.44 -4.28 -12.69
CA GLY A 143 7.33 -5.71 -12.96
C GLY A 143 5.87 -6.18 -13.09
N ARG A 144 5.59 -7.37 -12.56
CA ARG A 144 4.27 -8.00 -12.63
C ARG A 144 3.18 -7.15 -11.99
N GLY A 145 1.93 -7.29 -12.47
CA GLY A 145 0.78 -6.53 -11.98
C GLY A 145 0.69 -5.13 -12.59
N GLY A 146 0.07 -4.18 -11.88
CA GLY A 146 -0.07 -2.80 -12.33
C GLY A 146 -0.86 -2.64 -13.63
N THR A 147 -1.79 -3.55 -13.94
CA THR A 147 -2.52 -3.55 -15.22
C THR A 147 -3.38 -2.31 -15.40
N GLY A 148 -3.98 -1.81 -14.32
CA GLY A 148 -4.76 -0.58 -14.33
C GLY A 148 -3.98 0.64 -13.83
N GLY A 149 -2.95 0.42 -13.05
CA GLY A 149 -2.13 1.44 -12.39
C GLY A 149 -1.53 0.93 -11.10
N ILE A 150 -0.77 1.80 -10.42
CA ILE A 150 -0.15 1.49 -9.13
C ILE A 150 -0.32 2.66 -8.14
N ILE A 151 -0.23 2.36 -6.85
CA ILE A 151 -0.12 3.35 -5.78
C ILE A 151 1.22 3.13 -5.09
N ASN A 152 2.06 4.17 -5.07
CA ASN A 152 3.34 4.18 -4.39
C ASN A 152 3.29 5.13 -3.19
N ARG A 153 3.59 4.64 -1.99
CA ARG A 153 3.79 5.44 -0.79
C ARG A 153 5.27 5.76 -0.69
N VAL A 154 5.60 7.04 -0.59
CA VAL A 154 6.96 7.51 -0.33
C VAL A 154 7.09 7.80 1.15
N THR A 155 8.00 7.12 1.83
CA THR A 155 8.17 7.26 3.27
C THR A 155 8.98 8.48 3.66
N LYS A 156 8.69 9.04 4.83
CA LYS A 156 9.43 10.14 5.43
C LYS A 156 10.85 9.70 5.75
N LYS A 157 11.83 10.45 5.26
CA LYS A 157 13.26 10.24 5.53
C LYS A 157 13.77 11.26 6.56
N ALA A 158 14.82 10.90 7.32
CA ALA A 158 15.49 11.84 8.21
C ALA A 158 16.16 12.96 7.39
N VAL A 159 15.96 14.21 7.81
CA VAL A 159 16.45 15.40 7.13
C VAL A 159 17.71 15.91 7.81
N VAL A 160 18.83 15.88 7.09
CA VAL A 160 20.11 16.35 7.58
C VAL A 160 20.13 17.89 7.58
N GLY A 161 20.53 18.48 8.70
CA GLY A 161 20.59 19.94 8.90
C GLY A 161 19.36 20.49 9.63
N GLU A 162 18.36 19.67 9.93
CA GLU A 162 17.14 20.12 10.58
C GLU A 162 16.87 19.39 11.90
N THR A 163 16.24 20.10 12.83
CA THR A 163 15.70 19.54 14.08
C THR A 163 14.30 20.10 14.27
N PHE A 164 13.31 19.23 14.28
CA PHE A 164 11.91 19.61 14.48
C PHE A 164 11.12 18.53 15.19
N THR A 165 9.98 18.89 15.72
CA THR A 165 8.98 17.97 16.26
C THR A 165 7.60 18.46 15.84
N ALA A 166 6.84 17.56 15.21
CA ALA A 166 5.44 17.76 14.88
C ALA A 166 4.61 16.67 15.59
N HIS A 167 3.41 17.02 15.98
CA HIS A 167 2.45 16.08 16.52
C HIS A 167 1.06 16.41 16.00
N ASP A 168 0.29 15.36 15.75
CA ASP A 168 -1.10 15.45 15.35
C ASP A 168 -1.94 14.69 16.38
N VAL A 169 -3.09 15.25 16.76
CA VAL A 169 -4.07 14.60 17.62
C VAL A 169 -5.43 14.81 17.00
N GLY A 170 -6.14 13.73 16.78
CA GLY A 170 -7.46 13.72 16.17
C GLY A 170 -8.48 13.03 17.05
N ILE A 171 -9.73 13.50 16.97
CA ILE A 171 -10.91 12.82 17.49
C ILE A 171 -12.08 13.12 16.54
N ASP A 172 -12.93 12.14 16.31
CA ASP A 172 -14.12 12.33 15.51
C ASP A 172 -15.42 12.16 16.33
N SER A 173 -16.56 12.40 15.68
CA SER A 173 -17.87 12.31 16.31
C SER A 173 -18.33 10.88 16.64
N PHE A 174 -17.64 9.87 16.17
CA PHE A 174 -17.92 8.46 16.44
C PHE A 174 -17.08 7.90 17.57
N GLY A 175 -16.10 8.69 18.07
CA GLY A 175 -15.19 8.31 19.14
C GLY A 175 -13.87 7.70 18.67
N ALA A 176 -13.60 7.68 17.36
CA ALA A 176 -12.26 7.37 16.87
C ALA A 176 -11.28 8.47 17.32
N ALA A 177 -10.10 8.06 17.73
CA ALA A 177 -9.06 8.98 18.20
C ALA A 177 -7.71 8.54 17.68
N ASP A 178 -6.84 9.49 17.36
CA ASP A 178 -5.48 9.25 16.89
C ASP A 178 -4.47 10.21 17.51
N ILE A 179 -3.25 9.73 17.65
CA ILE A 179 -2.08 10.51 17.97
C ILE A 179 -0.93 10.09 17.07
N ALA A 180 -0.24 11.06 16.49
CA ALA A 180 0.97 10.84 15.74
C ALA A 180 2.08 11.81 16.18
N LEU A 181 3.32 11.32 16.18
CA LEU A 181 4.53 12.08 16.45
C LEU A 181 5.48 11.92 15.26
N ASP A 182 6.04 13.04 14.82
CA ASP A 182 7.07 13.11 13.78
C ASP A 182 8.20 14.02 14.31
N THR A 183 9.32 13.44 14.66
CA THR A 183 10.45 14.18 15.23
C THR A 183 11.73 13.86 14.48
N ASN A 184 12.47 14.89 14.11
CA ASN A 184 13.75 14.80 13.42
C ASN A 184 14.85 15.41 14.27
N PHE A 185 15.94 14.68 14.42
CA PHE A 185 17.11 15.07 15.18
C PHE A 185 18.31 15.16 14.24
N GLN A 186 18.94 16.34 14.19
CA GLN A 186 20.26 16.45 13.61
C GLN A 186 21.28 15.75 14.54
N LEU A 187 22.04 14.84 13.97
CA LEU A 187 23.17 14.19 14.63
C LEU A 187 24.49 14.76 14.13
N GLU A 188 25.60 14.36 14.75
CA GLU A 188 26.93 14.74 14.32
C GLU A 188 27.32 14.09 12.98
N ASN A 189 28.36 14.61 12.34
CA ASN A 189 28.99 14.03 11.13
C ASN A 189 28.05 13.83 9.92
N GLY A 190 27.10 14.73 9.71
CA GLY A 190 26.20 14.66 8.55
C GLY A 190 25.14 13.56 8.65
N ALA A 191 24.83 13.12 9.85
CA ALA A 191 23.76 12.16 10.12
C ALA A 191 22.50 12.86 10.66
N ALA A 192 21.34 12.28 10.40
CA ALA A 192 20.06 12.64 11.02
C ALA A 192 19.25 11.40 11.36
N LEU A 193 18.45 11.48 12.42
CA LEU A 193 17.49 10.47 12.83
C LEU A 193 16.10 11.10 12.85
N ARG A 194 15.13 10.47 12.20
CA ARG A 194 13.71 10.85 12.27
C ARG A 194 12.91 9.69 12.84
N ILE A 195 11.99 9.96 13.74
CA ILE A 195 11.14 8.97 14.38
C ILE A 195 9.69 9.36 14.13
N ASN A 196 8.96 8.47 13.48
CA ASN A 196 7.52 8.56 13.33
C ASN A 196 6.85 7.52 14.23
N LEU A 197 5.92 7.97 15.06
CA LEU A 197 5.10 7.15 15.94
C LEU A 197 3.62 7.43 15.65
N HIS A 198 2.80 6.40 15.76
CA HIS A 198 1.37 6.53 15.57
C HIS A 198 0.63 5.53 16.45
N SER A 199 -0.50 5.97 17.00
CA SER A 199 -1.47 5.09 17.64
C SER A 199 -2.86 5.65 17.40
N ASP A 200 -3.79 4.81 16.96
CA ASP A 200 -5.18 5.19 16.84
C ASP A 200 -6.14 4.12 17.36
N SER A 201 -7.34 4.56 17.70
CA SER A 201 -8.51 3.72 17.90
C SER A 201 -9.53 4.00 16.79
N LEU A 202 -10.08 2.95 16.21
CA LEU A 202 -11.03 3.03 15.11
C LEU A 202 -12.46 3.06 15.65
N ALA A 203 -13.31 3.89 15.07
CA ALA A 203 -14.75 3.88 15.25
C ALA A 203 -15.40 4.49 14.00
N ASN A 204 -16.66 4.15 13.73
CA ASN A 204 -17.47 4.79 12.70
C ASN A 204 -18.97 4.68 13.05
N HIS A 205 -19.86 4.97 12.10
CA HIS A 205 -21.32 4.92 12.30
C HIS A 205 -21.89 3.50 12.44
N ARG A 206 -21.07 2.46 12.21
CA ARG A 206 -21.51 1.05 12.30
C ARG A 206 -21.30 0.52 13.72
N ASP A 207 -22.28 -0.21 14.24
CA ASP A 207 -22.16 -0.90 15.52
C ASP A 207 -21.02 -1.93 15.47
N HIS A 208 -20.33 -2.14 16.60
CA HIS A 208 -19.20 -3.06 16.75
C HIS A 208 -17.95 -2.73 15.92
N TYR A 209 -17.97 -1.67 15.11
CA TYR A 209 -16.77 -1.28 14.37
C TYR A 209 -15.78 -0.61 15.30
N ASP A 210 -14.75 -1.32 15.65
CA ASP A 210 -13.65 -0.91 16.52
C ASP A 210 -12.31 -1.45 15.98
N GLY A 211 -11.25 -1.08 16.63
CA GLY A 211 -9.90 -1.55 16.34
C GLY A 211 -8.85 -0.59 16.87
N ASN A 212 -7.61 -1.05 16.82
CA ASN A 212 -6.45 -0.26 17.22
C ASN A 212 -5.34 -0.46 16.20
N ARG A 213 -4.57 0.61 15.94
CA ARG A 213 -3.36 0.53 15.12
C ARG A 213 -2.22 1.20 15.84
N VAL A 214 -1.06 0.58 15.81
CA VAL A 214 0.20 1.14 16.30
C VAL A 214 1.21 1.07 15.17
N GLY A 215 1.98 2.15 14.99
CA GLY A 215 3.07 2.24 14.04
C GLY A 215 4.30 2.88 14.65
N PHE A 216 5.47 2.31 14.36
CA PHE A 216 6.77 2.83 14.76
C PHE A 216 7.73 2.78 13.58
N ASN A 217 8.21 3.93 13.12
CA ASN A 217 9.11 4.01 11.99
C ASN A 217 10.28 4.99 12.24
N PRO A 218 11.39 4.53 12.82
CA PRO A 218 12.64 5.26 12.83
C PRO A 218 13.33 5.18 11.46
N THR A 219 13.82 6.31 10.98
CA THR A 219 14.62 6.43 9.76
C THR A 219 15.90 7.17 10.04
N MET A 220 17.00 6.80 9.40
CA MET A 220 18.29 7.44 9.52
C MET A 220 18.85 7.81 8.16
N THR A 221 19.37 9.01 8.04
CA THR A 221 20.11 9.49 6.86
C THR A 221 21.55 9.74 7.26
N LEU A 222 22.47 9.14 6.51
CA LEU A 222 23.91 9.24 6.74
C LEU A 222 24.59 9.78 5.48
N LYS A 223 25.17 10.97 5.54
CA LYS A 223 26.07 11.49 4.49
C LYS A 223 27.46 10.96 4.75
N VAL A 224 27.77 9.78 4.16
CA VAL A 224 29.05 9.09 4.34
C VAL A 224 30.19 9.84 3.63
N SER A 225 29.89 10.45 2.48
CA SER A 225 30.77 11.37 1.76
C SER A 225 29.88 12.43 1.03
N PRO A 226 30.48 13.46 0.40
CA PRO A 226 29.71 14.38 -0.44
C PRO A 226 28.93 13.70 -1.55
N GLU A 227 29.42 12.56 -2.03
CA GLU A 227 28.85 11.79 -3.15
C GLU A 227 27.95 10.63 -2.66
N THR A 228 28.05 10.20 -1.37
CA THR A 228 27.39 8.98 -0.89
C THR A 228 26.45 9.29 0.27
N THR A 229 25.18 8.98 0.08
CA THR A 229 24.15 9.05 1.13
C THR A 229 23.58 7.65 1.36
N VAL A 230 23.46 7.26 2.62
CA VAL A 230 22.81 6.01 3.05
C VAL A 230 21.55 6.34 3.81
N PHE A 231 20.45 5.68 3.47
CA PHE A 231 19.17 5.74 4.17
C PHE A 231 18.90 4.38 4.80
N LEU A 232 18.55 4.39 6.08
CA LEU A 232 18.13 3.21 6.80
C LEU A 232 16.73 3.44 7.36
N SER A 233 15.88 2.44 7.33
CA SER A 233 14.53 2.49 7.88
C SER A 233 14.18 1.17 8.53
N TYR A 234 13.51 1.25 9.65
CA TYR A 234 12.81 0.16 10.31
C TYR A 234 11.35 0.57 10.48
N GLU A 235 10.42 -0.30 10.17
CA GLU A 235 8.99 -0.06 10.36
C GLU A 235 8.39 -1.26 11.09
N TYR A 236 7.67 -0.99 12.16
CA TYR A 236 6.83 -1.95 12.87
C TYR A 236 5.38 -1.45 12.83
N ALA A 237 4.47 -2.33 12.49
CA ALA A 237 3.04 -2.06 12.50
C ALA A 237 2.31 -3.22 13.18
N ASP A 238 1.39 -2.88 14.08
CA ASP A 238 0.49 -3.81 14.76
C ASP A 238 -0.93 -3.25 14.66
N HIS A 239 -1.80 -3.98 13.97
CA HIS A 239 -3.16 -3.58 13.67
C HIS A 239 -4.14 -4.67 14.10
N GLU A 240 -5.22 -4.25 14.75
CA GLU A 240 -6.40 -5.06 14.98
C GLU A 240 -7.64 -4.27 14.61
N ARG A 241 -8.60 -4.89 13.91
CA ARG A 241 -9.88 -4.24 13.60
C ARG A 241 -11.02 -5.23 13.48
N PHE A 242 -12.22 -4.73 13.76
CA PHE A 242 -13.45 -5.41 13.40
C PHE A 242 -13.65 -5.41 11.88
N ILE A 243 -14.12 -6.52 11.32
CA ILE A 243 -14.40 -6.64 9.89
C ILE A 243 -15.90 -6.46 9.66
N ASP A 244 -16.30 -5.37 9.03
CA ASP A 244 -17.65 -5.16 8.53
C ASP A 244 -17.65 -5.30 7.00
N ARG A 245 -18.35 -6.31 6.49
CA ARG A 245 -18.49 -6.53 5.04
C ARG A 245 -19.71 -5.83 4.44
N GLY A 246 -20.42 -5.04 5.24
CA GLY A 246 -21.59 -4.28 4.83
C GLY A 246 -22.90 -5.06 4.91
N ILE A 247 -23.91 -4.56 4.21
CA ILE A 247 -25.27 -5.09 4.19
C ILE A 247 -25.52 -5.98 2.96
N PRO A 248 -26.45 -6.96 3.06
CA PRO A 248 -26.79 -7.80 1.92
C PRO A 248 -27.48 -7.02 0.80
N THR A 249 -27.48 -7.61 -0.39
CA THR A 249 -28.13 -7.07 -1.58
C THR A 249 -29.39 -7.87 -1.92
N ILE A 250 -30.41 -7.16 -2.42
CA ILE A 250 -31.60 -7.75 -3.02
C ILE A 250 -31.83 -7.11 -4.41
N ASN A 251 -32.13 -7.91 -5.41
CA ASN A 251 -32.32 -7.45 -6.79
C ASN A 251 -31.13 -6.64 -7.35
N GLY A 252 -29.91 -6.96 -6.91
CA GLY A 252 -28.68 -6.33 -7.41
C GLY A 252 -28.32 -5.00 -6.76
N SER A 253 -29.06 -4.57 -5.73
CA SER A 253 -28.78 -3.35 -4.94
C SER A 253 -28.71 -3.65 -3.46
N PRO A 254 -27.91 -2.90 -2.66
CA PRO A 254 -27.93 -3.00 -1.21
C PRO A 254 -29.34 -2.74 -0.67
N ASP A 255 -29.75 -3.50 0.34
CA ASP A 255 -31.01 -3.22 1.05
C ASP A 255 -30.78 -2.19 2.15
N GLU A 256 -31.00 -0.92 1.82
CA GLU A 256 -30.78 0.21 2.72
C GLU A 256 -31.63 0.16 4.01
N SER A 257 -32.69 -0.65 4.04
CA SER A 257 -33.48 -0.86 5.26
C SER A 257 -32.72 -1.61 6.35
N LEU A 258 -31.59 -2.23 5.98
CA LEU A 258 -30.70 -2.99 6.85
C LEU A 258 -29.41 -2.22 7.22
N SER A 259 -29.35 -0.90 6.92
CA SER A 259 -28.15 -0.08 7.08
C SER A 259 -27.64 0.01 8.52
N ASP A 260 -28.51 -0.19 9.50
CA ASP A 260 -28.20 -0.21 10.94
C ASP A 260 -27.91 -1.61 11.51
N ILE A 261 -27.94 -2.66 10.65
CA ILE A 261 -27.64 -4.03 11.08
C ILE A 261 -26.21 -4.38 10.68
N VAL A 262 -25.44 -4.93 11.62
CA VAL A 262 -24.12 -5.51 11.37
C VAL A 262 -24.25 -7.03 11.20
N PHE A 263 -23.82 -7.53 10.03
CA PHE A 263 -23.82 -8.96 9.71
C PHE A 263 -22.47 -9.59 10.11
N GLY A 264 -22.24 -9.63 11.41
CA GLY A 264 -21.02 -10.12 12.03
C GLY A 264 -21.07 -9.93 13.54
N ASN A 265 -20.06 -10.39 14.25
CA ASN A 265 -19.90 -10.15 15.68
C ASN A 265 -18.40 -10.05 16.06
N SER A 266 -18.12 -9.47 17.23
CA SER A 266 -16.77 -9.16 17.71
C SER A 266 -15.88 -10.40 17.93
N SER A 267 -16.46 -11.60 18.08
CA SER A 267 -15.70 -12.83 18.26
C SER A 267 -15.40 -13.55 16.93
N ALA A 268 -16.16 -13.25 15.89
CA ALA A 268 -16.07 -13.91 14.59
C ALA A 268 -15.49 -13.01 13.48
N ASN A 269 -15.51 -11.68 13.67
CA ASN A 269 -15.11 -10.71 12.65
C ASN A 269 -13.90 -9.92 13.10
N VAL A 270 -12.72 -10.46 12.87
CA VAL A 270 -11.45 -9.86 13.33
C VAL A 270 -10.39 -9.94 12.23
N GLN A 271 -9.69 -8.85 12.01
CA GLN A 271 -8.42 -8.83 11.28
C GLN A 271 -7.31 -8.42 12.25
N THR A 272 -6.19 -9.17 12.22
CA THR A 272 -4.93 -8.73 12.81
C THR A 272 -3.85 -8.62 11.74
N LEU A 273 -2.86 -7.77 11.97
CA LEU A 273 -1.63 -7.67 11.19
C LEU A 273 -0.50 -7.28 12.13
N GLU A 274 0.55 -8.08 12.13
CA GLU A 274 1.86 -7.69 12.64
C GLU A 274 2.84 -7.64 11.47
N ALA A 275 3.53 -6.52 11.30
CA ALA A 275 4.47 -6.34 10.20
C ALA A 275 5.78 -5.72 10.69
N THR A 276 6.89 -6.27 10.20
CA THR A 276 8.24 -5.73 10.39
C THR A 276 8.88 -5.53 9.02
N ILE A 277 9.36 -4.30 8.74
CA ILE A 277 9.96 -3.97 7.47
C ILE A 277 11.29 -3.24 7.70
N MET A 278 12.37 -3.77 7.17
CA MET A 278 13.71 -3.18 7.21
C MET A 278 14.12 -2.75 5.82
N ARG A 279 14.64 -1.52 5.68
CA ARG A 279 15.13 -1.00 4.40
C ARG A 279 16.49 -0.37 4.56
N ALA A 280 17.33 -0.58 3.55
CA ALA A 280 18.59 0.13 3.36
C ALA A 280 18.66 0.61 1.92
N GLN A 281 18.99 1.89 1.71
CA GLN A 281 19.18 2.47 0.41
C GLN A 281 20.52 3.20 0.38
N VAL A 282 21.30 3.04 -0.69
CA VAL A 282 22.55 3.77 -0.93
C VAL A 282 22.39 4.54 -2.23
N GLU A 283 22.57 5.84 -2.14
CA GLU A 283 22.67 6.73 -3.29
C GLU A 283 24.14 7.17 -3.44
N HIS A 284 24.71 6.99 -4.63
CA HIS A 284 26.06 7.38 -4.91
C HIS A 284 26.16 8.17 -6.21
N THR A 285 26.66 9.40 -6.13
CA THR A 285 26.93 10.27 -7.27
C THR A 285 28.28 9.90 -7.86
N LEU A 286 28.29 9.27 -9.03
CA LEU A 286 29.50 8.87 -9.75
C LEU A 286 30.15 10.05 -10.48
N SER A 287 29.33 10.98 -10.97
CA SER A 287 29.73 12.22 -11.64
C SER A 287 28.55 13.21 -11.61
N ASP A 288 28.72 14.42 -12.13
CA ASP A 288 27.66 15.42 -12.26
C ASP A 288 26.46 14.92 -13.08
N THR A 289 26.67 13.94 -13.94
CA THR A 289 25.65 13.38 -14.84
C THR A 289 25.28 11.93 -14.54
N SER A 290 25.88 11.30 -13.51
CA SER A 290 25.69 9.86 -13.23
C SER A 290 25.42 9.62 -11.75
N LYS A 291 24.34 8.88 -11.46
CA LYS A 291 23.97 8.40 -10.09
C LYS A 291 23.68 6.92 -10.11
N ALA A 292 24.21 6.23 -9.13
CA ALA A 292 23.90 4.83 -8.83
C ALA A 292 23.06 4.75 -7.56
N ASN A 293 22.05 3.90 -7.57
CA ASN A 293 21.22 3.60 -6.41
C ASN A 293 21.22 2.09 -6.17
N PHE A 294 21.33 1.70 -4.92
CA PHE A 294 21.14 0.33 -4.46
C PHE A 294 20.09 0.34 -3.34
N SER A 295 19.16 -0.59 -3.35
CA SER A 295 18.19 -0.77 -2.29
C SER A 295 18.08 -2.23 -1.87
N PHE A 296 17.87 -2.43 -0.57
CA PHE A 296 17.57 -3.70 0.07
C PHE A 296 16.36 -3.53 0.96
N THR A 297 15.41 -4.44 0.85
CA THR A 297 14.23 -4.50 1.73
C THR A 297 14.05 -5.94 2.20
N SER A 298 13.86 -6.11 3.51
CA SER A 298 13.43 -7.36 4.12
C SER A 298 12.17 -7.07 4.92
N SER A 299 11.12 -7.87 4.73
CA SER A 299 9.85 -7.69 5.41
C SER A 299 9.22 -9.00 5.81
N SER A 300 8.60 -9.01 6.99
CA SER A 300 7.84 -10.14 7.54
C SER A 300 6.45 -9.66 7.94
N PHE A 301 5.44 -10.44 7.58
CA PHE A 301 4.04 -10.16 7.87
C PHE A 301 3.37 -11.40 8.44
N ASP A 302 2.70 -11.22 9.57
CA ASP A 302 1.75 -12.18 10.15
C ASP A 302 0.36 -11.53 10.13
N LYS A 303 -0.58 -12.18 9.46
CA LYS A 303 -1.92 -11.64 9.24
C LYS A 303 -2.98 -12.70 9.48
N LEU A 304 -4.01 -12.33 10.24
CA LEU A 304 -5.24 -13.07 10.34
C LEU A 304 -6.39 -12.29 9.69
N TYR A 305 -7.23 -13.00 8.96
CA TYR A 305 -8.52 -12.54 8.50
C TYR A 305 -9.58 -13.58 8.85
N GLN A 306 -10.43 -13.25 9.82
CA GLN A 306 -11.54 -14.10 10.27
C GLN A 306 -12.84 -13.34 10.15
N ASN A 307 -13.87 -13.95 9.58
CA ASN A 307 -15.14 -13.26 9.39
C ASN A 307 -16.32 -14.21 9.26
N ILE A 308 -17.52 -13.69 9.55
CA ILE A 308 -18.79 -14.12 8.99
C ILE A 308 -19.42 -12.96 8.23
N TYR A 309 -20.22 -13.27 7.23
CA TYR A 309 -20.85 -12.28 6.37
C TYR A 309 -22.14 -12.81 5.74
N ALA A 310 -23.01 -11.90 5.30
CA ALA A 310 -24.22 -12.25 4.58
C ALA A 310 -23.85 -12.68 3.15
N SER A 311 -23.91 -13.99 2.85
CA SER A 311 -23.66 -14.59 1.53
C SER A 311 -24.93 -14.67 0.69
N GLY A 312 -26.12 -14.68 1.30
CA GLY A 312 -27.41 -14.72 0.65
C GLY A 312 -28.48 -13.99 1.46
N TYR A 313 -29.48 -13.44 0.75
CA TYR A 313 -30.62 -12.75 1.36
C TYR A 313 -31.84 -12.81 0.44
N ASP A 314 -33.01 -13.20 0.99
CA ASP A 314 -34.25 -13.35 0.23
C ASP A 314 -35.30 -12.25 0.53
N GLY A 315 -34.96 -11.27 1.35
CA GLY A 315 -35.88 -10.23 1.85
C GLY A 315 -36.44 -10.51 3.25
N THR A 316 -36.18 -11.70 3.81
CA THR A 316 -36.65 -12.12 5.14
C THR A 316 -35.57 -12.88 5.92
N LEU A 317 -34.91 -13.80 5.26
CA LEU A 317 -33.88 -14.65 5.82
C LEU A 317 -32.51 -14.28 5.26
N VAL A 318 -31.48 -14.36 6.08
CA VAL A 318 -30.10 -14.18 5.68
C VAL A 318 -29.33 -15.49 5.80
N THR A 319 -28.59 -15.83 4.76
CA THR A 319 -27.59 -16.91 4.80
C THR A 319 -26.26 -16.30 5.22
N MET A 320 -25.71 -16.80 6.31
CA MET A 320 -24.38 -16.41 6.79
C MET A 320 -23.36 -17.47 6.38
N ASP A 321 -22.22 -17.03 5.92
CA ASP A 321 -21.06 -17.80 5.53
C ASP A 321 -19.82 -17.17 6.17
N GLY A 322 -18.71 -17.84 6.22
CA GLY A 322 -17.50 -17.29 6.82
C GLY A 322 -16.26 -18.15 6.63
N TYR A 323 -15.12 -17.57 6.96
CA TYR A 323 -13.84 -18.27 6.90
C TYR A 323 -12.78 -17.61 7.78
N TYR A 324 -11.73 -18.37 8.05
CA TYR A 324 -10.57 -18.01 8.83
C TYR A 324 -9.33 -18.19 7.96
N ASP A 325 -8.62 -17.11 7.64
CA ASP A 325 -7.47 -17.04 6.72
C ASP A 325 -6.22 -16.48 7.42
N PRO A 326 -5.42 -17.29 8.12
CA PRO A 326 -4.09 -16.87 8.54
C PRO A 326 -3.13 -16.89 7.35
N THR A 327 -2.22 -15.92 7.32
CA THR A 327 -1.20 -15.77 6.27
C THR A 327 0.09 -15.30 6.90
N GLU A 328 1.17 -16.03 6.67
CA GLU A 328 2.53 -15.62 6.97
C GLU A 328 3.28 -15.33 5.67
N ARG A 329 4.04 -14.23 5.63
CA ARG A 329 4.76 -13.86 4.42
C ARG A 329 6.05 -13.13 4.72
N ASP A 330 7.14 -13.66 4.15
CA ASP A 330 8.45 -13.04 4.18
C ASP A 330 8.87 -12.60 2.77
N ASN A 331 9.47 -11.42 2.66
CA ASN A 331 10.02 -10.93 1.41
C ASN A 331 11.45 -10.44 1.59
N THR A 332 12.29 -10.71 0.60
CA THR A 332 13.60 -10.09 0.42
C THR A 332 13.65 -9.50 -0.99
N ILE A 333 13.88 -8.19 -1.07
CA ILE A 333 13.90 -7.47 -2.35
C ILE A 333 15.20 -6.67 -2.43
N MET A 334 15.92 -6.84 -3.52
CA MET A 334 17.14 -6.09 -3.84
C MET A 334 16.96 -5.41 -5.19
N SER A 335 17.34 -4.16 -5.31
CA SER A 335 17.42 -3.49 -6.60
C SER A 335 18.65 -2.62 -6.72
N ALA A 336 19.18 -2.55 -7.94
CA ALA A 336 20.26 -1.65 -8.28
C ALA A 336 19.90 -0.94 -9.58
N ASN A 337 20.15 0.35 -9.65
CA ASN A 337 19.96 1.11 -10.88
C ASN A 337 21.01 2.21 -11.04
N LEU A 338 21.28 2.53 -12.30
CA LEU A 338 22.16 3.59 -12.75
C LEU A 338 21.33 4.55 -13.60
N VAL A 339 21.36 5.83 -13.25
CA VAL A 339 20.85 6.91 -14.09
C VAL A 339 22.05 7.68 -14.64
N ASN A 340 22.09 7.88 -15.95
CA ASN A 340 23.17 8.59 -16.61
C ASN A 340 22.60 9.56 -17.65
N GLU A 341 22.99 10.84 -17.57
CA GLU A 341 22.69 11.85 -18.57
C GLU A 341 23.85 11.94 -19.57
N LEU A 342 23.55 11.77 -20.85
CA LEU A 342 24.51 11.74 -21.95
C LEU A 342 24.10 12.72 -23.05
N SER A 343 25.05 13.39 -23.66
CA SER A 343 24.81 14.17 -24.88
C SER A 343 25.37 13.43 -26.09
N LEU A 344 24.48 12.93 -26.95
CA LEU A 344 24.82 12.20 -28.16
C LEU A 344 24.19 12.86 -29.38
N GLY A 345 24.94 13.19 -30.40
CA GLY A 345 24.42 13.77 -31.63
C GLY A 345 23.71 15.13 -31.47
N GLY A 346 23.92 15.83 -30.36
CA GLY A 346 23.31 17.12 -30.06
C GLY A 346 21.98 17.02 -29.31
N VAL A 347 21.57 15.81 -28.90
CA VAL A 347 20.40 15.58 -28.05
C VAL A 347 20.83 15.04 -26.67
N VAL A 348 20.04 15.30 -25.66
CA VAL A 348 20.27 14.82 -24.29
C VAL A 348 19.50 13.52 -24.09
N HIS A 349 20.17 12.53 -23.54
CA HIS A 349 19.65 11.21 -23.18
C HIS A 349 19.69 11.07 -21.65
N THR A 350 18.57 10.75 -21.02
CA THR A 350 18.52 10.30 -19.62
C THR A 350 18.30 8.79 -19.60
N LEU A 351 19.40 8.06 -19.45
CA LEU A 351 19.44 6.60 -19.50
C LEU A 351 19.30 6.04 -18.10
N LEU A 352 18.30 5.18 -17.88
CA LEU A 352 18.10 4.36 -16.69
C LEU A 352 18.40 2.90 -17.05
N ILE A 353 19.31 2.27 -16.32
CA ILE A 353 19.57 0.83 -16.39
C ILE A 353 19.41 0.26 -14.99
N GLY A 354 18.77 -0.88 -14.85
CA GLY A 354 18.61 -1.48 -13.53
C GLY A 354 18.39 -2.99 -13.55
N ALA A 355 18.55 -3.55 -12.35
CA ALA A 355 18.27 -4.95 -12.05
C ALA A 355 17.50 -5.04 -10.73
N GLU A 356 16.68 -6.07 -10.61
CA GLU A 356 15.88 -6.34 -9.41
C GLU A 356 15.83 -7.83 -9.14
N PHE A 357 15.94 -8.20 -7.87
CA PHE A 357 15.75 -9.55 -7.37
C PHE A 357 14.71 -9.53 -6.26
N ILE A 358 13.74 -10.44 -6.34
CA ILE A 358 12.68 -10.61 -5.34
C ILE A 358 12.65 -12.08 -4.94
N GLN A 359 12.67 -12.35 -3.64
CA GLN A 359 12.36 -13.63 -3.04
C GLN A 359 11.16 -13.44 -2.09
N THR A 360 10.16 -14.30 -2.22
CA THR A 360 8.96 -14.28 -1.37
C THR A 360 8.63 -15.70 -0.94
N ASP A 361 8.56 -15.90 0.36
CA ASP A 361 8.02 -17.09 1.00
C ASP A 361 6.65 -16.75 1.58
N ASN A 362 5.64 -17.57 1.31
CA ASN A 362 4.28 -17.25 1.72
C ASN A 362 3.52 -18.52 2.10
N GLU A 363 2.99 -18.56 3.31
CA GLU A 363 2.11 -19.60 3.79
C GLU A 363 0.68 -19.07 3.95
N ASN A 364 -0.27 -19.82 3.41
CA ASN A 364 -1.70 -19.50 3.51
C ASN A 364 -2.47 -20.72 3.99
N LEU A 365 -3.31 -20.49 4.98
CA LEU A 365 -4.33 -21.43 5.38
C LEU A 365 -5.71 -20.83 5.17
N ARG A 366 -6.70 -21.68 4.92
CA ARG A 366 -8.11 -21.33 5.00
C ARG A 366 -8.89 -22.44 5.67
N TYR A 367 -9.62 -22.08 6.69
CA TYR A 367 -10.68 -22.89 7.25
C TYR A 367 -12.02 -22.23 6.92
N ASP A 368 -12.95 -23.01 6.37
CA ASP A 368 -14.33 -22.53 6.22
C ASP A 368 -15.02 -22.53 7.60
N ALA A 369 -15.97 -21.63 7.78
CA ALA A 369 -16.85 -21.67 8.93
C ALA A 369 -17.54 -23.02 9.03
N ASN A 370 -17.84 -23.48 10.24
CA ASN A 370 -18.59 -24.71 10.45
C ASN A 370 -19.68 -24.50 11.50
N TRP A 371 -20.93 -24.49 11.04
CA TRP A 371 -22.08 -24.34 11.89
C TRP A 371 -22.54 -25.70 12.44
N SER A 372 -22.71 -25.80 13.75
CA SER A 372 -23.03 -27.08 14.43
C SER A 372 -24.34 -27.73 13.96
N THR A 373 -25.27 -26.92 13.43
CA THR A 373 -26.60 -27.37 12.97
C THR A 373 -26.57 -27.90 11.55
N THR A 374 -25.80 -27.31 10.65
CA THR A 374 -25.68 -27.73 9.26
C THR A 374 -24.48 -28.65 9.03
N ASN A 375 -23.47 -28.57 9.89
CA ASN A 375 -22.14 -29.15 9.67
C ASN A 375 -21.54 -28.64 8.34
N ASP A 376 -21.80 -27.38 7.99
CA ASP A 376 -21.42 -26.73 6.75
C ASP A 376 -21.00 -25.27 7.02
N ASP A 377 -20.45 -24.60 6.01
CA ASP A 377 -20.01 -23.20 6.07
C ASP A 377 -21.19 -22.21 6.12
N ASN A 378 -22.38 -22.65 5.75
CA ASN A 378 -23.58 -21.84 5.67
C ASN A 378 -24.62 -22.20 6.74
N GLU A 379 -25.22 -21.18 7.36
CA GLU A 379 -26.40 -21.28 8.21
C GLU A 379 -27.37 -20.12 7.93
N ILE A 380 -28.67 -20.35 8.15
CA ILE A 380 -29.74 -19.41 7.83
C ILE A 380 -30.33 -18.83 9.11
N PHE A 381 -30.44 -17.49 9.15
CA PHE A 381 -30.95 -16.73 10.29
C PHE A 381 -32.11 -15.83 9.90
N ASN A 382 -33.01 -15.58 10.88
CA ASN A 382 -33.98 -14.49 10.77
C ASN A 382 -33.29 -13.15 11.00
N ILE A 383 -33.69 -12.10 10.27
CA ILE A 383 -33.22 -10.75 10.52
C ILE A 383 -33.75 -10.24 11.85
N THR A 384 -32.86 -9.92 12.76
CA THR A 384 -33.16 -9.35 14.09
C THR A 384 -32.27 -8.12 14.35
N ARG A 385 -32.61 -7.29 15.34
CA ARG A 385 -31.83 -6.11 15.74
C ARG A 385 -31.57 -6.12 17.24
N PRO A 386 -30.31 -6.36 17.68
CA PRO A 386 -29.11 -6.77 16.92
C PRO A 386 -29.25 -8.17 16.35
N MET A 387 -28.39 -8.50 15.35
CA MET A 387 -28.32 -9.86 14.83
C MET A 387 -27.86 -10.84 15.92
N ASP A 388 -28.58 -11.95 16.01
CA ASP A 388 -28.26 -13.07 16.92
C ASP A 388 -27.94 -14.31 16.10
N PHE A 389 -26.74 -14.85 16.27
CA PHE A 389 -26.23 -16.03 15.57
C PHE A 389 -26.26 -17.30 16.44
N THR A 390 -26.95 -17.26 17.57
CA THR A 390 -27.04 -18.39 18.52
C THR A 390 -28.19 -19.33 18.21
N VAL A 391 -29.19 -18.87 17.47
CA VAL A 391 -30.38 -19.65 17.07
C VAL A 391 -30.65 -19.42 15.58
N ASN A 392 -30.71 -20.50 14.81
CA ASN A 392 -30.99 -20.43 13.38
C ASN A 392 -32.47 -20.10 13.07
N SER A 393 -32.80 -19.92 11.79
CA SER A 393 -34.16 -19.57 11.33
C SER A 393 -35.22 -20.63 11.66
N GLY A 394 -34.81 -21.88 11.90
CA GLY A 394 -35.66 -22.98 12.35
C GLY A 394 -35.88 -23.03 13.87
N GLY A 395 -35.33 -22.08 14.63
CA GLY A 395 -35.44 -22.06 16.10
C GLY A 395 -34.51 -23.03 16.82
N VAL A 396 -33.48 -23.53 16.14
CA VAL A 396 -32.50 -24.49 16.69
C VAL A 396 -31.24 -23.75 17.12
N ALA A 397 -30.75 -24.05 18.33
CA ALA A 397 -29.48 -23.51 18.82
C ALA A 397 -28.33 -23.99 17.95
N THR A 398 -27.48 -23.04 17.54
CA THR A 398 -26.32 -23.29 16.70
C THR A 398 -25.05 -22.67 17.29
N ALA A 399 -23.90 -23.20 16.91
CA ALA A 399 -22.59 -22.69 17.29
C ALA A 399 -21.67 -22.72 16.07
N LEU A 400 -20.70 -21.82 16.07
CA LEU A 400 -19.74 -21.63 14.99
C LEU A 400 -18.34 -22.01 15.45
N ASP A 401 -17.61 -22.75 14.62
CA ASP A 401 -16.17 -22.92 14.74
C ASP A 401 -15.45 -22.68 13.40
N TYR A 402 -14.12 -22.49 13.45
CA TYR A 402 -13.27 -22.23 12.28
C TYR A 402 -12.08 -23.17 12.17
N VAL A 403 -12.06 -24.27 12.89
CA VAL A 403 -10.88 -25.18 12.93
C VAL A 403 -11.20 -26.58 12.43
N THR A 404 -12.47 -26.89 12.21
CA THR A 404 -12.92 -28.24 11.80
C THR A 404 -12.83 -28.44 10.29
N LYS A 405 -13.05 -27.41 9.49
CA LYS A 405 -13.16 -27.48 8.02
C LYS A 405 -11.95 -26.86 7.34
N LEU A 406 -10.79 -27.53 7.37
CA LEU A 406 -9.65 -27.09 6.58
C LEU A 406 -10.00 -27.12 5.08
N ASN A 407 -10.11 -25.95 4.47
CA ASN A 407 -10.38 -25.77 3.03
C ASN A 407 -9.08 -25.84 2.23
N ARG A 408 -8.05 -25.10 2.66
CA ARG A 408 -6.78 -24.98 1.95
C ARG A 408 -5.61 -24.82 2.92
N GLN A 409 -4.48 -25.41 2.57
CA GLN A 409 -3.18 -25.12 3.16
C GLN A 409 -2.13 -25.17 2.06
N THR A 410 -1.51 -24.02 1.76
CA THR A 410 -0.50 -23.88 0.71
C THR A 410 0.71 -23.15 1.22
N ALA A 411 1.90 -23.61 0.81
CA ALA A 411 3.14 -22.85 0.89
C ALA A 411 3.59 -22.48 -0.52
N SER A 412 4.09 -21.27 -0.72
CA SER A 412 4.60 -20.86 -2.02
C SER A 412 5.93 -20.11 -1.90
N ASP A 413 6.88 -20.51 -2.73
CA ASP A 413 8.17 -19.87 -2.95
C ASP A 413 8.12 -19.14 -4.29
N ILE A 414 8.47 -17.85 -4.30
CA ILE A 414 8.47 -17.01 -5.51
C ILE A 414 9.80 -16.32 -5.62
N SER A 415 10.48 -16.55 -6.74
CA SER A 415 11.73 -15.87 -7.12
C SER A 415 11.52 -15.08 -8.41
N VAL A 416 11.95 -13.81 -8.41
CA VAL A 416 11.90 -12.97 -9.62
C VAL A 416 13.26 -12.33 -9.84
N THR A 417 13.83 -12.52 -11.02
CA THR A 417 15.02 -11.82 -11.46
C THR A 417 14.69 -10.96 -12.66
N SER A 418 15.07 -9.69 -12.61
CA SER A 418 14.68 -8.73 -13.64
C SER A 418 15.83 -7.83 -14.05
N ILE A 419 15.86 -7.48 -15.33
CA ILE A 419 16.70 -6.41 -15.86
C ILE A 419 15.85 -5.45 -16.67
N PHE A 420 16.15 -4.15 -16.60
CA PHE A 420 15.40 -3.14 -17.33
C PHE A 420 16.28 -2.00 -17.80
N ILE A 421 15.87 -1.40 -18.91
CA ILE A 421 16.51 -0.22 -19.51
C ILE A 421 15.42 0.73 -20.00
N GLN A 422 15.63 2.03 -19.78
CA GLN A 422 14.77 3.10 -20.29
C GLN A 422 15.67 4.26 -20.72
N ASP A 423 15.40 4.84 -21.87
CA ASP A 423 16.03 6.05 -22.35
C ASP A 423 14.96 7.11 -22.60
N GLN A 424 15.15 8.28 -21.97
CA GLN A 424 14.39 9.47 -22.28
C GLN A 424 15.28 10.41 -23.07
N ILE A 425 14.83 10.77 -24.27
CA ILE A 425 15.59 11.51 -25.26
C ILE A 425 14.94 12.88 -25.45
N ASP A 426 15.66 13.94 -25.13
CA ASP A 426 15.26 15.32 -25.36
C ASP A 426 15.62 15.73 -26.78
N LEU A 427 14.72 15.46 -27.74
CA LEU A 427 14.93 15.74 -29.17
C LEU A 427 15.01 17.24 -29.46
N SER A 428 14.31 18.05 -28.69
CA SER A 428 14.29 19.51 -28.69
C SER A 428 13.61 20.03 -27.44
N ASP A 429 13.54 21.34 -27.24
CA ASP A 429 12.82 21.98 -26.13
C ASP A 429 11.33 21.57 -26.08
N ASN A 430 10.74 21.26 -27.23
CA ASN A 430 9.31 20.92 -27.35
C ASN A 430 9.04 19.42 -27.49
N TRP A 431 10.00 18.59 -27.86
CA TRP A 431 9.76 17.18 -28.16
C TRP A 431 10.69 16.28 -27.35
N LYS A 432 10.07 15.33 -26.65
CA LYS A 432 10.79 14.26 -25.93
C LYS A 432 10.28 12.90 -26.38
N LEU A 433 11.17 11.93 -26.41
CA LEU A 433 10.87 10.52 -26.69
C LEU A 433 11.31 9.68 -25.51
N MET A 434 10.50 8.71 -25.13
CA MET A 434 10.85 7.70 -24.13
C MET A 434 10.73 6.32 -24.77
N VAL A 435 11.74 5.48 -24.59
CA VAL A 435 11.75 4.08 -25.03
C VAL A 435 12.41 3.22 -23.96
N GLY A 436 11.91 2.00 -23.79
CA GLY A 436 12.48 1.09 -22.82
C GLY A 436 11.88 -0.31 -22.87
N GLY A 437 12.44 -1.19 -22.07
CA GLY A 437 11.96 -2.54 -21.91
C GLY A 437 12.49 -3.18 -20.64
N ARG A 438 11.76 -4.18 -20.15
CA ARG A 438 12.11 -5.01 -18.99
C ARG A 438 11.99 -6.47 -19.36
N LEU A 439 12.92 -7.26 -18.91
CA LEU A 439 12.88 -8.71 -18.93
C LEU A 439 12.70 -9.19 -17.50
N ASP A 440 11.69 -10.01 -17.28
CA ASP A 440 11.44 -10.69 -16.02
C ASP A 440 11.54 -12.19 -16.21
N ASP A 441 12.28 -12.85 -15.33
CA ASP A 441 12.27 -14.28 -15.11
C ASP A 441 11.57 -14.54 -13.79
N PHE A 442 10.36 -15.13 -13.85
CA PHE A 442 9.46 -15.35 -12.73
C PHE A 442 9.32 -16.85 -12.48
N ASP A 443 9.86 -17.32 -11.38
CA ASP A 443 9.72 -18.67 -10.89
C ASP A 443 8.76 -18.72 -9.72
N ILE A 444 7.86 -19.71 -9.71
CA ILE A 444 7.02 -20.01 -8.56
C ILE A 444 6.90 -21.51 -8.36
N THR A 445 7.02 -21.94 -7.11
CA THR A 445 6.63 -23.26 -6.64
C THR A 445 5.54 -23.13 -5.61
N VAL A 446 4.50 -23.95 -5.71
CA VAL A 446 3.39 -24.00 -4.77
C VAL A 446 3.22 -25.44 -4.28
N ASP A 447 3.37 -25.64 -2.99
CA ASP A 447 3.06 -26.87 -2.29
C ASP A 447 1.64 -26.79 -1.73
N ASP A 448 0.73 -27.57 -2.25
CA ASP A 448 -0.61 -27.79 -1.68
C ASP A 448 -0.49 -28.86 -0.60
N ILE A 449 -0.25 -28.43 0.63
CA ILE A 449 0.02 -29.32 1.78
C ILE A 449 -1.20 -30.15 2.10
N LYS A 450 -2.42 -29.59 1.93
CA LYS A 450 -3.66 -30.31 2.17
C LYS A 450 -3.83 -31.51 1.24
N ASN A 451 -3.44 -31.37 -0.03
CA ASN A 451 -3.63 -32.39 -1.07
C ASN A 451 -2.35 -33.17 -1.38
N ASP A 452 -1.24 -32.88 -0.71
CA ASP A 452 0.09 -33.49 -0.91
C ASP A 452 0.54 -33.42 -2.38
N THR A 453 0.43 -32.21 -2.97
CA THR A 453 0.85 -31.94 -4.35
C THR A 453 1.74 -30.72 -4.42
N SER A 454 2.68 -30.72 -5.38
CA SER A 454 3.59 -29.60 -5.66
C SER A 454 3.55 -29.25 -7.13
N GLU A 455 3.42 -27.97 -7.44
CA GLU A 455 3.37 -27.45 -8.80
C GLU A 455 4.38 -26.31 -8.93
N SER A 456 5.14 -26.31 -10.02
CA SER A 456 6.11 -25.26 -10.34
C SER A 456 5.86 -24.66 -11.70
N ARG A 457 6.17 -23.37 -11.83
CA ARG A 457 6.04 -22.65 -13.10
C ARG A 457 7.13 -21.60 -13.24
N ASN A 458 7.70 -21.50 -14.45
CA ASN A 458 8.55 -20.41 -14.87
C ASN A 458 7.87 -19.62 -15.99
N ASP A 459 7.86 -18.30 -15.88
CA ASP A 459 7.36 -17.36 -16.89
C ASP A 459 8.46 -16.33 -17.23
N ASN A 460 8.91 -16.33 -18.47
CA ASN A 460 9.83 -15.32 -19.00
C ASN A 460 9.03 -14.28 -19.78
N THR A 461 9.11 -13.01 -19.39
CA THR A 461 8.30 -11.96 -19.99
C THR A 461 9.13 -10.75 -20.38
N PHE A 462 8.88 -10.20 -21.57
CA PHE A 462 9.39 -8.91 -22.00
C PHE A 462 8.27 -7.87 -21.97
N SER A 463 8.49 -6.76 -21.28
CA SER A 463 7.53 -5.65 -21.13
C SER A 463 8.11 -4.40 -21.79
N PRO A 464 7.67 -4.06 -23.04
CA PRO A 464 8.09 -2.85 -23.72
C PRO A 464 7.36 -1.62 -23.18
N ARG A 465 8.01 -0.46 -23.31
CA ARG A 465 7.42 0.87 -23.07
C ARG A 465 7.95 1.85 -24.09
N ALA A 466 7.06 2.69 -24.65
CA ALA A 466 7.41 3.80 -25.51
C ALA A 466 6.49 4.99 -25.24
N GLY A 467 6.97 6.19 -25.41
CA GLY A 467 6.18 7.40 -25.25
C GLY A 467 6.77 8.56 -26.04
N VAL A 468 5.91 9.43 -26.53
CA VAL A 468 6.30 10.70 -27.13
C VAL A 468 5.59 11.81 -26.37
N ILE A 469 6.31 12.89 -26.09
CA ILE A 469 5.82 14.07 -25.37
C ILE A 469 6.04 15.29 -26.24
N TYR A 470 4.99 16.09 -26.38
CA TYR A 470 5.04 17.39 -27.05
C TYR A 470 4.69 18.50 -26.05
N LYS A 471 5.59 19.44 -25.84
CA LYS A 471 5.44 20.60 -24.96
C LYS A 471 5.25 21.86 -25.81
N PRO A 472 4.03 22.27 -26.15
CA PRO A 472 3.78 23.52 -26.87
C PRO A 472 4.15 24.75 -26.05
N GLN A 473 4.15 24.62 -24.71
CA GLN A 473 4.53 25.64 -23.73
C GLN A 473 5.19 24.92 -22.53
N GLU A 474 5.95 25.63 -21.71
CA GLU A 474 6.67 25.08 -20.55
C GLU A 474 5.72 24.37 -19.54
N ASN A 475 4.50 24.87 -19.37
CA ASN A 475 3.50 24.36 -18.43
C ASN A 475 2.43 23.47 -19.07
N VAL A 476 2.57 23.11 -20.35
CA VAL A 476 1.63 22.25 -21.07
C VAL A 476 2.37 21.08 -21.72
N SER A 477 1.93 19.87 -21.41
CA SER A 477 2.46 18.65 -21.96
C SER A 477 1.36 17.79 -22.56
N LEU A 478 1.51 17.41 -23.82
CA LEU A 478 0.68 16.45 -24.52
C LEU A 478 1.50 15.19 -24.76
N TYR A 479 0.94 14.01 -24.47
CA TYR A 479 1.69 12.79 -24.65
C TYR A 479 0.86 11.66 -25.27
N LEU A 480 1.56 10.76 -25.93
CA LEU A 480 1.08 9.46 -26.36
C LEU A 480 2.03 8.40 -25.86
N SER A 481 1.53 7.36 -25.22
CA SER A 481 2.38 6.28 -24.70
C SER A 481 1.79 4.91 -24.97
N TYR A 482 2.70 3.94 -25.11
CA TYR A 482 2.43 2.52 -25.17
C TYR A 482 3.21 1.83 -24.05
N SER A 483 2.56 0.98 -23.29
CA SER A 483 3.20 0.13 -22.29
C SER A 483 2.40 -1.15 -22.09
N GLU A 484 3.09 -2.21 -21.73
CA GLU A 484 2.50 -3.50 -21.39
C GLU A 484 2.60 -3.76 -19.90
N SER A 485 1.74 -4.63 -19.41
CA SER A 485 1.86 -5.25 -18.09
C SER A 485 1.50 -6.72 -18.20
N PHE A 486 2.00 -7.52 -17.28
CA PHE A 486 1.69 -8.93 -17.20
C PHE A 486 1.32 -9.31 -15.77
N LEU A 487 0.52 -10.36 -15.64
CA LEU A 487 0.14 -10.92 -14.35
C LEU A 487 0.36 -12.44 -14.45
N PRO A 488 1.46 -12.97 -13.89
CA PRO A 488 1.69 -14.41 -13.87
C PRO A 488 0.64 -15.07 -12.97
N ARG A 489 0.34 -16.33 -13.23
CA ARG A 489 -0.42 -17.14 -12.28
C ARG A 489 0.43 -17.37 -11.04
N SER A 490 -0.16 -17.25 -9.87
CA SER A 490 0.54 -17.38 -8.60
C SER A 490 -0.33 -18.06 -7.53
N GLY A 491 0.33 -18.68 -6.55
CA GLY A 491 -0.30 -19.25 -5.38
C GLY A 491 -1.44 -20.20 -5.71
N GLU A 492 -2.60 -19.88 -5.19
CA GLU A 492 -3.84 -20.67 -5.34
C GLU A 492 -4.24 -21.01 -6.78
N GLN A 493 -3.89 -20.15 -7.74
CA GLN A 493 -4.22 -20.39 -9.15
C GLN A 493 -3.44 -21.56 -9.75
N LEU A 494 -2.30 -21.94 -9.19
CA LEU A 494 -1.54 -23.11 -9.59
C LEU A 494 -2.12 -24.38 -8.93
N SER A 495 -2.44 -24.33 -7.64
CA SER A 495 -3.03 -25.48 -6.94
C SER A 495 -4.40 -25.89 -7.49
N LEU A 496 -5.12 -24.98 -8.13
CA LEU A 496 -6.45 -25.21 -8.74
C LEU A 496 -6.40 -25.66 -10.22
N ILE A 497 -5.23 -25.81 -10.83
CA ILE A 497 -5.11 -26.17 -12.26
C ILE A 497 -5.82 -27.50 -12.61
N HIS A 498 -5.93 -28.44 -11.68
CA HIS A 498 -6.61 -29.71 -11.90
C HIS A 498 -8.14 -29.64 -11.82
N ILE A 499 -8.74 -28.57 -11.29
CA ILE A 499 -10.17 -28.48 -11.03
C ILE A 499 -10.91 -27.67 -12.13
N TRP A 500 -10.27 -26.75 -12.85
CA TRP A 500 -10.91 -25.85 -13.81
C TRP A 500 -10.40 -25.99 -15.23
N ARG A 501 -10.58 -27.18 -15.86
CA ARG A 501 -10.86 -27.23 -17.30
C ARG A 501 -12.28 -26.74 -17.52
N CYS A 502 -12.58 -25.50 -17.16
CA CYS A 502 -13.85 -24.91 -17.46
C CYS A 502 -13.83 -24.33 -18.88
N ARG A 503 -14.53 -25.02 -19.77
CA ARG A 503 -15.02 -24.51 -21.02
C ARG A 503 -15.58 -23.10 -20.83
N ARG A 504 -14.93 -22.13 -21.41
CA ARG A 504 -15.57 -20.97 -22.04
C ARG A 504 -14.78 -20.62 -23.27
N ALA A 505 -15.14 -21.34 -24.36
CA ALA A 505 -15.14 -20.72 -25.67
C ALA A 505 -16.37 -19.80 -25.69
N ILE A 506 -16.16 -18.51 -25.81
CA ILE A 506 -16.93 -17.59 -26.66
C ILE A 506 -15.99 -16.45 -26.97
#